data_a8091cbd4dac2e50fa387497aef87c22
#
_entry.id   a8091cbd4dac2e50fa387497aef87c22
#
_cell.length_a   1.000
_cell.length_b   1.000
_cell.length_c   1.000
_cell.angle_alpha   90.00
_cell.angle_beta   90.00
_cell.angle_gamma   90.00
#
_symmetry.space_group_name_H-M   'P 1'
#
loop_
_entity.id
_entity.type
_entity.pdbx_description
1 polymer ?
#
loop_
_entity_poly.entity_id
_entity_poly.type
_entity_poly.pdbx_seq_one_letter_code
_entity_poly.pdbx_strand_id
1 'polypeptide(L)'
;MAVKAQFIAGQWLPGSGATMSKLAPEDQSLLWQAASAGADDVQAACAAARAAFYPWSHRPLAERIDVVQRFAALLETHKEALATLISRETSKPLWETRTEVQAMIGKAAISIEAYHQRTGFHESTLPDGKALLRHKPH
;
A
#
# COMPACT_ATOMS: atom_id res chain seq x y z
N MET A 1 -7.15 -4.54 -25.99
CA MET A 1 -7.03 -5.38 -24.79
C MET A 1 -7.59 -4.62 -23.60
N ALA A 2 -8.36 -5.29 -22.72
CA ALA A 2 -8.85 -4.65 -21.50
C ALA A 2 -7.66 -4.27 -20.58
N VAL A 3 -7.72 -3.06 -20.00
CA VAL A 3 -6.68 -2.60 -19.07
C VAL A 3 -6.78 -3.43 -17.78
N LYS A 4 -5.67 -3.99 -17.36
CA LYS A 4 -5.56 -4.78 -16.12
C LYS A 4 -5.28 -3.80 -14.97
N ALA A 5 -6.32 -3.41 -14.24
CA ALA A 5 -6.25 -2.37 -13.20
C ALA A 5 -6.26 -2.93 -11.77
N GLN A 6 -6.40 -4.24 -11.60
CA GLN A 6 -6.46 -4.89 -10.29
C GLN A 6 -5.33 -5.91 -10.16
N PHE A 7 -4.72 -5.97 -8.97
CA PHE A 7 -3.71 -6.96 -8.64
C PHE A 7 -4.22 -7.84 -7.50
N ILE A 8 -4.64 -9.07 -7.83
CA ILE A 8 -5.24 -10.01 -6.87
C ILE A 8 -4.51 -11.34 -6.96
N ALA A 9 -4.12 -11.90 -5.81
CA ALA A 9 -3.43 -13.18 -5.72
C ALA A 9 -2.18 -13.30 -6.64
N GLY A 10 -1.41 -12.22 -6.76
CA GLY A 10 -0.21 -12.19 -7.60
C GLY A 10 -0.45 -11.99 -9.09
N GLN A 11 -1.69 -11.71 -9.52
CA GLN A 11 -2.04 -11.53 -10.92
C GLN A 11 -2.69 -10.18 -11.20
N TRP A 12 -2.33 -9.58 -12.34
CA TRP A 12 -3.01 -8.42 -12.88
C TRP A 12 -4.25 -8.84 -13.67
N LEU A 13 -5.43 -8.35 -13.23
CA LEU A 13 -6.73 -8.69 -13.80
C LEU A 13 -7.49 -7.43 -14.24
N PRO A 14 -8.36 -7.52 -15.26
CA PRO A 14 -9.35 -6.48 -15.52
C PRO A 14 -10.40 -6.49 -14.41
N GLY A 15 -11.06 -5.34 -14.18
CA GLY A 15 -12.24 -5.29 -13.32
C GLY A 15 -13.48 -5.84 -14.00
N SER A 16 -14.46 -6.26 -13.21
CA SER A 16 -15.78 -6.74 -13.68
C SER A 16 -16.90 -5.70 -13.51
N GLY A 17 -16.60 -4.53 -12.93
CA GLY A 17 -17.56 -3.45 -12.69
C GLY A 17 -17.67 -2.42 -13.81
N ALA A 18 -18.26 -1.28 -13.51
CA ALA A 18 -18.43 -0.19 -14.46
C ALA A 18 -17.11 0.41 -14.93
N THR A 19 -17.09 0.92 -16.16
CA THR A 19 -15.92 1.64 -16.68
C THR A 19 -15.72 2.95 -15.93
N MET A 20 -14.49 3.17 -15.48
CA MET A 20 -14.02 4.41 -14.87
C MET A 20 -12.98 5.07 -15.78
N SER A 21 -13.02 6.39 -15.85
CA SER A 21 -12.05 7.19 -16.61
C SER A 21 -11.46 8.26 -15.70
N LYS A 22 -10.17 8.51 -15.84
CA LYS A 22 -9.49 9.65 -15.23
C LYS A 22 -9.14 10.65 -16.32
N LEU A 23 -9.62 11.88 -16.16
CA LEU A 23 -9.28 13.00 -17.03
C LEU A 23 -8.28 13.91 -16.33
N ALA A 24 -7.37 14.51 -17.09
CA ALA A 24 -6.52 15.57 -16.58
C ALA A 24 -7.40 16.79 -16.24
N PRO A 25 -7.31 17.38 -15.03
CA PRO A 25 -8.13 18.52 -14.67
C PRO A 25 -7.84 19.77 -15.55
N GLU A 26 -6.62 19.88 -16.08
CA GLU A 26 -6.12 21.02 -16.82
C GLU A 26 -6.79 21.15 -18.20
N ASP A 27 -6.83 20.08 -18.98
CA ASP A 27 -7.26 20.10 -20.39
C ASP A 27 -8.35 19.05 -20.70
N GLN A 28 -8.83 18.32 -19.70
CA GLN A 28 -9.81 17.23 -19.82
C GLN A 28 -9.36 16.07 -20.72
N SER A 29 -8.08 15.98 -21.04
CA SER A 29 -7.53 14.84 -21.80
C SER A 29 -7.65 13.55 -20.99
N LEU A 30 -7.90 12.43 -21.67
CA LEU A 30 -7.99 11.12 -21.05
C LEU A 30 -6.61 10.65 -20.59
N LEU A 31 -6.40 10.48 -19.29
CA LEU A 31 -5.18 9.92 -18.72
C LEU A 31 -5.21 8.40 -18.72
N TRP A 32 -6.30 7.81 -18.24
CA TRP A 32 -6.52 6.37 -18.28
C TRP A 32 -8.01 6.01 -18.19
N GLN A 33 -8.32 4.80 -18.62
CA GLN A 33 -9.65 4.23 -18.52
C GLN A 33 -9.54 2.73 -18.20
N ALA A 34 -10.32 2.26 -17.22
CA ALA A 34 -10.36 0.85 -16.84
C ALA A 34 -11.73 0.47 -16.26
N ALA A 35 -12.04 -0.82 -16.24
CA ALA A 35 -13.18 -1.31 -15.48
C ALA A 35 -12.88 -1.30 -13.97
N SER A 36 -13.82 -0.84 -13.16
CA SER A 36 -13.75 -0.91 -11.71
C SER A 36 -13.91 -2.34 -11.20
N ALA A 37 -13.63 -2.57 -9.91
CA ALA A 37 -13.95 -3.85 -9.27
C ALA A 37 -15.46 -4.04 -9.16
N GLY A 38 -15.92 -5.24 -9.47
CA GLY A 38 -17.25 -5.73 -9.08
C GLY A 38 -17.23 -6.41 -7.71
N ALA A 39 -18.39 -6.83 -7.24
CA ALA A 39 -18.51 -7.50 -5.93
C ALA A 39 -17.67 -8.79 -5.85
N ASP A 40 -17.66 -9.58 -6.92
CA ASP A 40 -16.90 -10.82 -6.96
C ASP A 40 -15.37 -10.58 -6.94
N ASP A 41 -14.90 -9.49 -7.57
CA ASP A 41 -13.47 -9.09 -7.52
C ASP A 41 -13.07 -8.73 -6.09
N VAL A 42 -13.93 -8.00 -5.36
CA VAL A 42 -13.71 -7.66 -3.95
C VAL A 42 -13.68 -8.92 -3.09
N GLN A 43 -14.61 -9.83 -3.30
CA GLN A 43 -14.64 -11.13 -2.60
C GLN A 43 -13.36 -11.94 -2.85
N ALA A 44 -12.92 -12.01 -4.10
CA ALA A 44 -11.69 -12.71 -4.48
C ALA A 44 -10.46 -12.06 -3.82
N ALA A 45 -10.39 -10.72 -3.78
CA ALA A 45 -9.32 -9.99 -3.12
C ALA A 45 -9.29 -10.27 -1.61
N CYS A 46 -10.45 -10.24 -0.93
CA CYS A 46 -10.57 -10.57 0.48
C CYS A 46 -10.17 -12.02 0.78
N ALA A 47 -10.60 -12.97 -0.05
CA ALA A 47 -10.22 -14.38 0.09
C ALA A 47 -8.71 -14.57 -0.09
N ALA A 48 -8.10 -13.93 -1.10
CA ALA A 48 -6.66 -13.97 -1.33
C ALA A 48 -5.86 -13.35 -0.17
N ALA A 49 -6.32 -12.21 0.36
CA ALA A 49 -5.71 -11.57 1.53
C ALA A 49 -5.79 -12.47 2.77
N ARG A 50 -6.95 -13.11 3.01
CA ARG A 50 -7.11 -14.04 4.13
C ARG A 50 -6.22 -15.28 4.00
N ALA A 51 -6.07 -15.82 2.79
CA ALA A 51 -5.16 -16.94 2.55
C ALA A 51 -3.69 -16.56 2.76
N ALA A 52 -3.29 -15.35 2.40
CA ALA A 52 -1.94 -14.84 2.57
C ALA A 52 -1.62 -14.44 4.03
N PHE A 53 -2.63 -14.18 4.85
CA PHE A 53 -2.44 -13.65 6.21
C PHE A 53 -1.55 -14.53 7.08
N TYR A 54 -1.87 -15.82 7.21
CA TYR A 54 -1.13 -16.71 8.11
C TYR A 54 0.34 -16.87 7.68
N PRO A 55 0.66 -17.26 6.44
CA PRO A 55 2.05 -17.41 6.02
C PRO A 55 2.84 -16.10 6.09
N TRP A 56 2.20 -14.95 5.81
CA TRP A 56 2.86 -13.64 5.90
C TRP A 56 3.12 -13.20 7.33
N SER A 57 2.13 -13.32 8.22
CA SER A 57 2.24 -12.87 9.61
C SER A 57 3.25 -13.67 10.43
N HIS A 58 3.53 -14.92 10.02
CA HIS A 58 4.49 -15.81 10.68
C HIS A 58 5.91 -15.75 10.07
N ARG A 59 6.13 -14.97 9.01
CA ARG A 59 7.48 -14.71 8.51
C ARG A 59 8.30 -13.93 9.55
N PRO A 60 9.62 -14.20 9.62
CA PRO A 60 10.52 -13.37 10.42
C PRO A 60 10.33 -11.89 10.12
N LEU A 61 10.37 -11.05 11.15
CA LEU A 61 10.18 -9.60 11.00
C LEU A 61 11.20 -9.00 10.00
N ALA A 62 12.45 -9.47 10.05
CA ALA A 62 13.50 -9.00 9.15
C ALA A 62 13.15 -9.21 7.67
N GLU A 63 12.56 -10.36 7.31
CA GLU A 63 12.12 -10.61 5.92
C GLU A 63 10.99 -9.68 5.49
N ARG A 64 10.06 -9.39 6.40
CA ARG A 64 8.97 -8.45 6.12
C ARG A 64 9.48 -7.02 5.96
N ILE A 65 10.44 -6.62 6.81
CA ILE A 65 11.12 -5.32 6.70
C ILE A 65 11.87 -5.21 5.38
N ASP A 66 12.60 -6.24 4.96
CA ASP A 66 13.32 -6.26 3.68
C ASP A 66 12.38 -6.03 2.48
N VAL A 67 11.18 -6.64 2.48
CA VAL A 67 10.17 -6.38 1.44
C VAL A 67 9.75 -4.90 1.42
N VAL A 68 9.50 -4.30 2.57
CA VAL A 68 9.10 -2.88 2.68
C VAL A 68 10.24 -1.95 2.24
N GLN A 69 11.48 -2.27 2.58
CA GLN A 69 12.65 -1.49 2.16
C GLN A 69 12.89 -1.57 0.65
N ARG A 70 12.74 -2.76 0.04
CA ARG A 70 12.79 -2.92 -1.43
C ARG A 70 11.67 -2.14 -2.14
N PHE A 71 10.48 -2.11 -1.56
CA PHE A 71 9.40 -1.27 -2.07
C PHE A 71 9.77 0.23 -2.03
N ALA A 72 10.34 0.72 -0.93
CA ALA A 72 10.79 2.11 -0.82
C ALA A 72 11.90 2.44 -1.85
N ALA A 73 12.84 1.52 -2.08
CA ALA A 73 13.87 1.69 -3.11
C ALA A 73 13.30 1.77 -4.53
N LEU A 74 12.24 1.00 -4.82
CA LEU A 74 11.52 1.09 -6.11
C LEU A 74 10.79 2.43 -6.24
N LEU A 75 10.18 2.94 -5.17
CA LEU A 75 9.57 4.29 -5.19
C LEU A 75 10.61 5.37 -5.49
N GLU A 76 11.81 5.30 -4.89
CA GLU A 76 12.90 6.23 -5.19
C GLU A 76 13.34 6.15 -6.66
N THR A 77 13.49 4.93 -7.20
CA THR A 77 13.84 4.71 -8.61
C THR A 77 12.82 5.32 -9.57
N HIS A 78 11.53 5.29 -9.21
CA HIS A 78 10.43 5.79 -10.04
C HIS A 78 9.92 7.18 -9.63
N LYS A 79 10.65 7.90 -8.78
CA LYS A 79 10.23 9.17 -8.15
C LYS A 79 9.71 10.21 -9.14
N GLU A 80 10.48 10.50 -10.19
CA GLU A 80 10.08 11.51 -11.17
C GLU A 80 8.86 11.09 -12.00
N ALA A 81 8.76 9.81 -12.36
CA ALA A 81 7.61 9.29 -13.07
C ALA A 81 6.33 9.38 -12.22
N LEU A 82 6.42 9.01 -10.94
CA LEU A 82 5.31 9.11 -9.99
C LEU A 82 4.91 10.57 -9.74
N ALA A 83 5.88 11.47 -9.52
CA ALA A 83 5.61 12.89 -9.32
C ALA A 83 4.90 13.52 -10.54
N THR A 84 5.35 13.19 -11.75
CA THR A 84 4.72 13.63 -12.98
C THR A 84 3.30 13.11 -13.13
N LEU A 85 3.06 11.83 -12.81
CA LEU A 85 1.73 11.23 -12.85
C LEU A 85 0.78 11.92 -11.86
N ILE A 86 1.20 12.13 -10.61
CA ILE A 86 0.41 12.82 -9.59
C ILE A 86 0.09 14.24 -10.06
N SER A 87 1.09 14.97 -10.59
CA SER A 87 0.88 16.33 -11.12
C SER A 87 -0.19 16.35 -12.22
N ARG A 88 -0.12 15.44 -13.19
CA ARG A 88 -1.12 15.33 -14.27
C ARG A 88 -2.51 14.94 -13.77
N GLU A 89 -2.61 14.09 -12.76
CA GLU A 89 -3.90 13.64 -12.21
C GLU A 89 -4.57 14.67 -11.30
N THR A 90 -3.80 15.59 -10.71
CA THR A 90 -4.28 16.52 -9.67
C THR A 90 -4.13 17.99 -10.03
N SER A 91 -3.40 18.33 -11.08
CA SER A 91 -2.96 19.69 -11.46
C SER A 91 -2.10 20.38 -10.39
N LYS A 92 -1.50 19.64 -9.48
CA LYS A 92 -0.53 20.20 -8.53
C LYS A 92 0.79 20.53 -9.23
N PRO A 93 1.49 21.60 -8.78
CA PRO A 93 2.83 21.89 -9.27
C PRO A 93 3.80 20.72 -9.10
N LEU A 94 4.67 20.49 -10.06
CA LEU A 94 5.59 19.35 -10.05
C LEU A 94 6.54 19.36 -8.83
N TRP A 95 6.95 20.53 -8.34
CA TRP A 95 7.77 20.64 -7.14
C TRP A 95 7.03 20.10 -5.90
N GLU A 96 5.73 20.32 -5.78
CA GLU A 96 4.90 19.81 -4.69
C GLU A 96 4.75 18.30 -4.76
N THR A 97 4.43 17.76 -5.94
CA THR A 97 4.27 16.31 -6.11
C THR A 97 5.57 15.53 -5.90
N ARG A 98 6.74 16.15 -6.17
CA ARG A 98 8.04 15.57 -5.77
C ARG A 98 8.18 15.44 -4.26
N THR A 99 7.68 16.40 -3.48
CA THR A 99 7.69 16.30 -2.02
C THR A 99 6.71 15.23 -1.52
N GLU A 100 5.57 15.05 -2.17
CA GLU A 100 4.63 13.97 -1.85
C GLU A 100 5.26 12.59 -2.06
N VAL A 101 5.92 12.37 -3.21
CA VAL A 101 6.62 11.10 -3.45
C VAL A 101 7.76 10.89 -2.45
N GLN A 102 8.50 11.95 -2.09
CA GLN A 102 9.52 11.86 -1.05
C GLN A 102 8.92 11.45 0.31
N ALA A 103 7.75 11.98 0.66
CA ALA A 103 7.03 11.58 1.86
C ALA A 103 6.59 10.11 1.81
N MET A 104 6.12 9.61 0.66
CA MET A 104 5.81 8.19 0.45
C MET A 104 7.02 7.29 0.73
N ILE A 105 8.18 7.64 0.20
CA ILE A 105 9.44 6.90 0.40
C ILE A 105 9.81 6.88 1.88
N GLY A 106 9.77 8.04 2.54
CA GLY A 106 10.10 8.19 3.96
C GLY A 106 9.17 7.41 4.89
N LYS A 107 7.91 7.18 4.48
CA LYS A 107 6.94 6.42 5.29
C LYS A 107 7.38 5.00 5.61
N ALA A 108 8.15 4.35 4.75
CA ALA A 108 8.67 3.02 5.01
C ALA A 108 9.53 3.00 6.29
N ALA A 109 10.51 3.88 6.40
CA ALA A 109 11.36 3.98 7.59
C ALA A 109 10.57 4.38 8.84
N ILE A 110 9.67 5.36 8.73
CA ILE A 110 8.80 5.80 9.82
C ILE A 110 7.93 4.64 10.33
N SER A 111 7.38 3.83 9.43
CA SER A 111 6.52 2.69 9.80
C SER A 111 7.30 1.58 10.48
N ILE A 112 8.53 1.29 10.04
CA ILE A 112 9.42 0.32 10.67
C ILE A 112 9.80 0.77 12.09
N GLU A 113 10.16 2.04 12.24
CA GLU A 113 10.50 2.61 13.55
C GLU A 113 9.27 2.59 14.49
N ALA A 114 8.10 3.00 14.00
CA ALA A 114 6.85 2.94 14.77
C ALA A 114 6.50 1.51 15.20
N TYR A 115 6.78 0.51 14.35
CA TYR A 115 6.61 -0.89 14.73
C TYR A 115 7.49 -1.25 15.93
N HIS A 116 8.77 -0.91 15.88
CA HIS A 116 9.70 -1.21 16.98
C HIS A 116 9.35 -0.50 18.27
N GLN A 117 8.90 0.74 18.20
CA GLN A 117 8.58 1.54 19.39
C GLN A 117 7.21 1.22 20.01
N ARG A 118 6.23 0.81 19.19
CA ARG A 118 4.82 0.76 19.62
C ARG A 118 4.23 -0.64 19.66
N THR A 119 4.98 -1.65 19.26
CA THR A 119 4.51 -3.05 19.31
C THR A 119 5.43 -3.90 20.18
N GLY A 120 5.10 -5.16 20.34
CA GLY A 120 5.91 -6.10 21.10
C GLY A 120 5.16 -6.65 22.30
N PHE A 121 5.94 -7.16 23.25
CA PHE A 121 5.45 -7.72 24.50
C PHE A 121 5.90 -6.83 25.67
N HIS A 122 4.96 -6.40 26.47
CA HIS A 122 5.23 -5.64 27.68
C HIS A 122 4.63 -6.34 28.88
N GLU A 123 5.43 -6.50 29.93
CA GLU A 123 5.02 -7.05 31.21
C GLU A 123 5.17 -5.97 32.28
N SER A 124 4.15 -5.79 33.12
CA SER A 124 4.16 -4.90 34.26
C SER A 124 3.78 -5.69 35.53
N THR A 125 4.50 -5.47 36.62
CA THR A 125 4.17 -6.05 37.91
C THR A 125 3.10 -5.22 38.60
N LEU A 126 2.03 -5.86 39.04
CA LEU A 126 0.97 -5.28 39.85
C LEU A 126 1.02 -5.84 41.29
N PRO A 127 0.37 -5.20 42.26
CA PRO A 127 0.32 -5.70 43.64
C PRO A 127 -0.18 -7.15 43.71
N ASP A 128 -1.17 -7.52 42.90
CA ASP A 128 -1.84 -8.82 42.92
C ASP A 128 -1.48 -9.72 41.72
N GLY A 129 -0.39 -9.42 40.99
CA GLY A 129 0.01 -10.23 39.84
C GLY A 129 0.78 -9.50 38.74
N LYS A 130 0.60 -9.93 37.50
CA LYS A 130 1.27 -9.37 36.34
C LYS A 130 0.28 -8.94 35.25
N ALA A 131 0.47 -7.76 34.71
CA ALA A 131 -0.22 -7.32 33.49
C ALA A 131 0.63 -7.60 32.25
N LEU A 132 0.02 -8.20 31.22
CA LEU A 132 0.69 -8.55 29.97
C LEU A 132 0.02 -7.82 28.81
N LEU A 133 0.79 -7.06 28.04
CA LEU A 133 0.36 -6.46 26.79
C LEU A 133 1.00 -7.21 25.62
N ARG A 134 0.17 -7.68 24.69
CA ARG A 134 0.60 -8.37 23.47
C ARG A 134 -0.06 -7.74 22.24
N HIS A 135 0.70 -7.54 21.20
CA HIS A 135 0.19 -7.13 19.90
C HIS A 135 0.01 -8.37 19.00
N LYS A 136 -1.19 -8.52 18.44
CA LYS A 136 -1.50 -9.60 17.50
C LYS A 136 -1.69 -9.03 16.10
N PRO A 137 -1.17 -9.69 15.04
CA PRO A 137 -1.46 -9.30 13.66
C PRO A 137 -2.95 -9.52 13.33
N HIS A 138 -3.47 -8.72 12.43
CA HIS A 138 -4.83 -8.80 11.89
C HIS A 138 -4.81 -8.93 10.39
#